data_54ec35fa966364b8444ee3fb54d0e4d2
#
_entry.id   54ec35fa966364b8444ee3fb54d0e4d2
#
_cell.length_a   1.000
_cell.length_b   1.000
_cell.length_c   1.000
_cell.angle_alpha   90.00
_cell.angle_beta   90.00
_cell.angle_gamma   90.00
#
_symmetry.space_group_name_H-M   'P 1'
#
loop_
_entity.id
_entity.type
_entity.pdbx_description
1 polymer ?
#
loop_
_entity_poly.entity_id
_entity_poly.type
_entity_poly.pdbx_seq_one_letter_code
_entity_poly.pdbx_strand_id
1 'polypeptide(L)'
;MTTIDNLKTAITGESTASAKYAAYATRAAQEGYPLIEKLFAAASRAERIHATNHNKVLVKMGEQPIDIEMHIEVGNTIENLKAAIAGETYEFTDMYPPMIAQAQEEGNTDAVRSFTWANEAEKEHADLYSKALAQLEAGEKLDLPAKYYVCPLCGDTFAEGTEPERCPLCNFPKAKYIEI
;
A
#
# COMPACT_ATOMS: atom_id res chain seq x y z
N MET A 1 -14.75 -17.45 3.60
CA MET A 1 -13.84 -17.05 4.71
C MET A 1 -14.58 -16.03 5.56
N THR A 2 -14.37 -16.02 6.87
CA THR A 2 -14.97 -15.03 7.77
C THR A 2 -14.21 -13.70 7.70
N THR A 3 -14.80 -12.61 8.21
CA THR A 3 -14.09 -11.32 8.34
C THR A 3 -12.79 -11.47 9.14
N ILE A 4 -12.75 -12.32 10.17
CA ILE A 4 -11.53 -12.61 10.94
C ILE A 4 -10.46 -13.26 10.06
N ASP A 5 -10.82 -14.26 9.24
CA ASP A 5 -9.88 -14.91 8.32
C ASP A 5 -9.34 -13.91 7.29
N ASN A 6 -10.21 -13.07 6.75
CA ASN A 6 -9.86 -12.01 5.81
C ASN A 6 -8.90 -10.99 6.42
N LEU A 7 -9.15 -10.54 7.65
CA LEU A 7 -8.24 -9.64 8.37
C LEU A 7 -6.85 -10.27 8.55
N LYS A 8 -6.77 -11.54 8.95
CA LYS A 8 -5.50 -12.26 9.11
C LYS A 8 -4.75 -12.36 7.78
N THR A 9 -5.45 -12.65 6.70
CA THR A 9 -4.88 -12.69 5.35
C THR A 9 -4.37 -11.31 4.93
N ALA A 10 -5.17 -10.26 5.07
CA ALA A 10 -4.78 -8.90 4.73
C ALA A 10 -3.59 -8.40 5.56
N ILE A 11 -3.57 -8.62 6.89
CA ILE A 11 -2.43 -8.26 7.76
C ILE A 11 -1.13 -8.91 7.26
N THR A 12 -1.20 -10.18 6.85
CA THR A 12 -0.03 -10.91 6.32
C THR A 12 0.43 -10.33 4.99
N GLY A 13 -0.50 -10.07 4.06
CA GLY A 13 -0.24 -9.45 2.76
C GLY A 13 0.43 -8.09 2.91
N GLU A 14 -0.20 -7.17 3.63
CA GLU A 14 0.27 -5.81 3.84
C GLU A 14 1.61 -5.72 4.58
N SER A 15 1.80 -6.56 5.60
CA SER A 15 3.09 -6.62 6.31
C SER A 15 4.20 -7.10 5.39
N THR A 16 3.92 -8.09 4.55
CA THR A 16 4.87 -8.60 3.55
C THR A 16 5.14 -7.57 2.46
N ALA A 17 4.11 -6.89 1.96
CA ALA A 17 4.23 -5.81 0.97
C ALA A 17 5.06 -4.64 1.52
N SER A 18 4.81 -4.21 2.76
CA SER A 18 5.60 -3.18 3.43
C SER A 18 7.09 -3.53 3.48
N ALA A 19 7.43 -4.74 3.92
CA ALA A 19 8.83 -5.18 4.00
C ALA A 19 9.46 -5.36 2.59
N LYS A 20 8.70 -5.89 1.64
CA LYS A 20 9.10 -6.07 0.24
C LYS A 20 9.40 -4.71 -0.42
N TYR A 21 8.53 -3.73 -0.29
CA TYR A 21 8.74 -2.40 -0.87
C TYR A 21 9.89 -1.63 -0.20
N ALA A 22 10.13 -1.82 1.09
CA ALA A 22 11.34 -1.28 1.73
C ALA A 22 12.63 -1.87 1.12
N ALA A 23 12.64 -3.17 0.80
CA ALA A 23 13.76 -3.82 0.12
C ALA A 23 13.88 -3.35 -1.35
N TYR A 24 12.77 -3.14 -2.05
CA TYR A 24 12.74 -2.59 -3.42
C TYR A 24 13.24 -1.15 -3.47
N ALA A 25 12.89 -0.32 -2.48
CA ALA A 25 13.44 1.03 -2.33
C ALA A 25 14.97 1.00 -2.23
N THR A 26 15.49 0.14 -1.36
CA THR A 26 16.94 -0.05 -1.21
C THR A 26 17.60 -0.48 -2.53
N ARG A 27 16.97 -1.38 -3.27
CA ARG A 27 17.47 -1.85 -4.56
C ARG A 27 17.46 -0.74 -5.62
N ALA A 28 16.38 0.04 -5.70
CA ALA A 28 16.27 1.17 -6.62
C ALA A 28 17.37 2.23 -6.36
N ALA A 29 17.65 2.54 -5.09
CA ALA A 29 18.74 3.42 -4.69
C ALA A 29 20.11 2.88 -5.16
N GLN A 30 20.38 1.58 -4.96
CA GLN A 30 21.63 0.94 -5.41
C GLN A 30 21.81 0.96 -6.92
N GLU A 31 20.73 0.90 -7.67
CA GLU A 31 20.72 0.97 -9.15
C GLU A 31 20.72 2.42 -9.70
N GLY A 32 20.69 3.42 -8.82
CA GLY A 32 20.77 4.83 -9.21
C GLY A 32 19.42 5.45 -9.59
N TYR A 33 18.31 4.92 -9.08
CA TYR A 33 16.96 5.41 -9.30
C TYR A 33 16.34 6.05 -8.04
N PRO A 34 16.84 7.23 -7.57
CA PRO A 34 16.40 7.81 -6.30
C PRO A 34 14.91 8.22 -6.28
N LEU A 35 14.31 8.53 -7.43
CA LEU A 35 12.88 8.86 -7.50
C LEU A 35 12.00 7.61 -7.34
N ILE A 36 12.45 6.46 -7.86
CA ILE A 36 11.78 5.17 -7.68
C ILE A 36 11.98 4.65 -6.24
N GLU A 37 13.16 4.89 -5.64
CA GLU A 37 13.40 4.66 -4.22
C GLU A 37 12.32 5.35 -3.36
N LYS A 38 12.07 6.64 -3.62
CA LYS A 38 11.05 7.42 -2.90
C LYS A 38 9.64 6.86 -3.06
N LEU A 39 9.28 6.45 -4.27
CA LEU A 39 7.99 5.83 -4.54
C LEU A 39 7.80 4.53 -3.74
N PHE A 40 8.77 3.62 -3.79
CA PHE A 40 8.71 2.39 -2.99
C PHE A 40 8.72 2.64 -1.49
N ALA A 41 9.45 3.65 -1.01
CA ALA A 41 9.45 4.01 0.40
C ALA A 41 8.10 4.56 0.87
N ALA A 42 7.41 5.34 0.02
CA ALA A 42 6.08 5.85 0.30
C ALA A 42 5.05 4.71 0.39
N ALA A 43 5.02 3.81 -0.59
CA ALA A 43 4.15 2.65 -0.57
C ALA A 43 4.46 1.74 0.63
N SER A 44 5.72 1.42 0.90
CA SER A 44 6.11 0.66 2.10
C SER A 44 5.53 1.29 3.39
N ARG A 45 5.48 2.61 3.46
CA ARG A 45 4.86 3.31 4.58
C ARG A 45 3.35 3.15 4.62
N ALA A 46 2.69 3.20 3.47
CA ALA A 46 1.25 3.02 3.33
C ALA A 46 0.83 1.61 3.76
N GLU A 47 1.49 0.56 3.26
CA GLU A 47 1.18 -0.83 3.60
C GLU A 47 1.30 -1.11 5.10
N ARG A 48 2.29 -0.49 5.76
CA ARG A 48 2.39 -0.60 7.23
C ARG A 48 1.21 0.05 7.94
N ILE A 49 0.63 1.10 7.38
CA ILE A 49 -0.58 1.73 7.93
C ILE A 49 -1.79 0.83 7.70
N HIS A 50 -1.93 0.22 6.53
CA HIS A 50 -2.97 -0.75 6.22
C HIS A 50 -2.91 -1.95 7.17
N ALA A 51 -1.78 -2.62 7.28
CA ALA A 51 -1.56 -3.72 8.23
C ALA A 51 -1.94 -3.33 9.67
N THR A 52 -1.52 -2.14 10.10
CA THR A 52 -1.82 -1.61 11.44
C THR A 52 -3.33 -1.40 11.63
N ASN A 53 -4.03 -0.89 10.62
CA ASN A 53 -5.47 -0.67 10.69
C ASN A 53 -6.25 -1.99 10.73
N HIS A 54 -5.88 -2.95 9.89
CA HIS A 54 -6.48 -4.30 9.93
C HIS A 54 -6.26 -4.98 11.27
N ASN A 55 -5.04 -4.89 11.83
CA ASN A 55 -4.72 -5.46 13.13
C ASN A 55 -5.51 -4.81 14.27
N LYS A 56 -5.75 -3.49 14.24
CA LYS A 56 -6.61 -2.82 15.23
C LYS A 56 -8.05 -3.37 15.20
N VAL A 57 -8.58 -3.65 14.01
CA VAL A 57 -9.92 -4.26 13.87
C VAL A 57 -9.90 -5.67 14.41
N LEU A 58 -8.90 -6.48 14.05
CA LEU A 58 -8.73 -7.86 14.51
C LEU A 58 -8.70 -7.95 16.06
N VAL A 59 -7.89 -7.11 16.69
CA VAL A 59 -7.78 -7.04 18.16
C VAL A 59 -9.10 -6.57 18.80
N LYS A 60 -9.79 -5.60 18.20
CA LYS A 60 -11.10 -5.15 18.66
C LYS A 60 -12.17 -6.25 18.60
N MET A 61 -12.03 -7.23 17.70
CA MET A 61 -12.88 -8.42 17.62
C MET A 61 -12.50 -9.49 18.66
N GLY A 62 -11.48 -9.27 19.49
CA GLY A 62 -11.06 -10.18 20.56
C GLY A 62 -9.98 -11.18 20.14
N GLU A 63 -9.46 -11.09 18.94
CA GLU A 63 -8.40 -11.94 18.44
C GLU A 63 -7.01 -11.49 18.92
N GLN A 64 -6.08 -12.45 19.00
CA GLN A 64 -4.69 -12.15 19.29
C GLN A 64 -3.94 -11.70 18.02
N PRO A 65 -2.87 -10.91 18.15
CA PRO A 65 -1.93 -10.67 17.05
C PRO A 65 -1.43 -11.97 16.44
N ILE A 66 -1.21 -11.96 15.14
CA ILE A 66 -0.74 -13.14 14.41
C ILE A 66 0.77 -13.10 14.20
N ASP A 67 1.39 -14.27 14.17
CA ASP A 67 2.75 -14.42 13.67
C ASP A 67 2.73 -14.40 12.15
N ILE A 68 3.67 -13.67 11.54
CA ILE A 68 3.75 -13.49 10.10
C ILE A 68 5.08 -14.07 9.61
N GLU A 69 4.99 -15.08 8.74
CA GLU A 69 6.13 -15.57 7.98
C GLU A 69 6.17 -14.86 6.62
N MET A 70 7.29 -14.19 6.33
CA MET A 70 7.44 -13.38 5.11
C MET A 70 8.44 -14.04 4.16
N HIS A 71 8.04 -14.17 2.90
CA HIS A 71 8.95 -14.53 1.82
C HIS A 71 9.10 -13.33 0.89
N ILE A 72 10.33 -12.79 0.80
CA ILE A 72 10.62 -11.59 0.03
C ILE A 72 11.67 -11.93 -1.02
N GLU A 73 11.28 -11.80 -2.28
CA GLU A 73 12.18 -11.87 -3.43
C GLU A 73 12.46 -10.45 -3.92
N VAL A 74 13.73 -10.16 -4.21
CA VAL A 74 14.18 -8.85 -4.69
C VAL A 74 14.94 -9.04 -5.99
N GLY A 75 14.35 -8.59 -7.09
CA GLY A 75 14.96 -8.53 -8.41
C GLY A 75 15.65 -7.18 -8.68
N ASN A 76 15.87 -6.86 -9.94
CA ASN A 76 16.24 -5.50 -10.36
C ASN A 76 15.02 -4.56 -10.27
N THR A 77 15.23 -3.24 -10.42
CA THR A 77 14.17 -2.24 -10.27
C THR A 77 13.00 -2.45 -11.23
N ILE A 78 13.23 -2.87 -12.47
CA ILE A 78 12.18 -3.16 -13.45
C ILE A 78 11.34 -4.39 -13.00
N GLU A 79 12.01 -5.46 -12.58
CA GLU A 79 11.34 -6.66 -12.07
C GLU A 79 10.52 -6.36 -10.81
N ASN A 80 11.07 -5.54 -9.92
CA ASN A 80 10.41 -5.12 -8.69
C ASN A 80 9.16 -4.26 -8.97
N LEU A 81 9.22 -3.33 -9.93
CA LEU A 81 8.06 -2.54 -10.35
C LEU A 81 6.96 -3.43 -10.94
N LYS A 82 7.33 -4.39 -11.80
CA LYS A 82 6.36 -5.36 -12.36
C LYS A 82 5.70 -6.20 -11.27
N ALA A 83 6.48 -6.69 -10.32
CA ALA A 83 5.97 -7.46 -9.19
C ALA A 83 5.05 -6.62 -8.28
N ALA A 84 5.39 -5.34 -8.06
CA ALA A 84 4.54 -4.42 -7.31
C ALA A 84 3.22 -4.16 -8.03
N ILE A 85 3.24 -3.78 -9.32
CA ILE A 85 2.02 -3.58 -10.11
C ILE A 85 1.10 -4.80 -10.08
N ALA A 86 1.66 -6.01 -10.24
CA ALA A 86 0.88 -7.23 -10.18
C ALA A 86 0.25 -7.46 -8.79
N GLY A 87 0.99 -7.18 -7.71
CA GLY A 87 0.50 -7.27 -6.35
C GLY A 87 -0.65 -6.31 -6.07
N GLU A 88 -0.43 -5.01 -6.30
CA GLU A 88 -1.46 -3.99 -6.09
C GLU A 88 -2.72 -4.27 -6.92
N THR A 89 -2.53 -4.66 -8.20
CA THR A 89 -3.66 -4.99 -9.08
C THR A 89 -4.47 -6.16 -8.52
N TYR A 90 -3.82 -7.23 -8.07
CA TYR A 90 -4.49 -8.35 -7.43
C TYR A 90 -5.26 -7.90 -6.17
N GLU A 91 -4.68 -7.03 -5.36
CA GLU A 91 -5.30 -6.57 -4.12
C GLU A 91 -6.60 -5.83 -4.38
N PHE A 92 -6.62 -4.84 -5.28
CA PHE A 92 -7.83 -4.07 -5.51
C PHE A 92 -8.84 -4.74 -6.47
N THR A 93 -8.44 -5.76 -7.26
CA THR A 93 -9.37 -6.48 -8.16
C THR A 93 -9.94 -7.75 -7.56
N ASP A 94 -9.12 -8.53 -6.86
CA ASP A 94 -9.44 -9.90 -6.47
C ASP A 94 -9.47 -10.14 -4.96
N MET A 95 -8.63 -9.44 -4.18
CA MET A 95 -8.50 -9.68 -2.75
C MET A 95 -9.50 -8.86 -1.92
N TYR A 96 -9.45 -7.53 -2.01
CA TYR A 96 -10.28 -6.66 -1.17
C TYR A 96 -11.77 -6.67 -1.49
N PRO A 97 -12.24 -6.71 -2.76
CA PRO A 97 -13.67 -6.66 -3.03
C PRO A 97 -14.49 -7.76 -2.33
N PRO A 98 -14.12 -9.05 -2.37
CA PRO A 98 -14.83 -10.09 -1.60
C PRO A 98 -14.67 -9.95 -0.08
N MET A 99 -13.53 -9.42 0.42
CA MET A 99 -13.33 -9.17 1.85
C MET A 99 -14.27 -8.07 2.36
N ILE A 100 -14.45 -7.00 1.58
CA ILE A 100 -15.40 -5.92 1.89
C ILE A 100 -16.84 -6.46 1.91
N ALA A 101 -17.22 -7.24 0.89
CA ALA A 101 -18.55 -7.84 0.82
C ALA A 101 -18.83 -8.74 2.03
N GLN A 102 -17.89 -9.59 2.41
CA GLN A 102 -18.02 -10.46 3.59
C GLN A 102 -18.16 -9.66 4.90
N ALA A 103 -17.35 -8.60 5.05
CA ALA A 103 -17.44 -7.74 6.24
C ALA A 103 -18.77 -6.98 6.31
N GLN A 104 -19.37 -6.62 5.17
CA GLN A 104 -20.71 -6.04 5.09
C GLN A 104 -21.78 -7.03 5.51
N GLU A 105 -21.72 -8.28 5.02
CA GLU A 105 -22.66 -9.35 5.41
C GLU A 105 -22.62 -9.64 6.91
N GLU A 106 -21.43 -9.60 7.52
CA GLU A 106 -21.25 -9.79 8.96
C GLU A 106 -21.54 -8.53 9.79
N GLY A 107 -21.86 -7.39 9.14
CA GLY A 107 -22.15 -6.12 9.82
C GLY A 107 -20.93 -5.47 10.48
N ASN A 108 -19.72 -5.84 10.10
CA ASN A 108 -18.47 -5.31 10.67
C ASN A 108 -18.03 -4.02 9.95
N THR A 109 -18.59 -2.90 10.38
CA THR A 109 -18.32 -1.58 9.75
C THR A 109 -16.85 -1.13 9.89
N ASP A 110 -16.14 -1.55 10.93
CA ASP A 110 -14.73 -1.22 11.11
C ASP A 110 -13.86 -1.98 10.09
N ALA A 111 -14.16 -3.26 9.83
CA ALA A 111 -13.46 -4.03 8.80
C ALA A 111 -13.79 -3.51 7.40
N VAL A 112 -15.06 -3.22 7.09
CA VAL A 112 -15.46 -2.58 5.83
C VAL A 112 -14.63 -1.33 5.57
N ARG A 113 -14.55 -0.44 6.56
CA ARG A 113 -13.78 0.80 6.44
C ARG A 113 -12.29 0.53 6.22
N SER A 114 -11.69 -0.37 6.98
CA SER A 114 -10.27 -0.68 6.90
C SER A 114 -9.89 -1.28 5.54
N PHE A 115 -10.67 -2.25 5.05
CA PHE A 115 -10.48 -2.85 3.72
C PHE A 115 -10.73 -1.86 2.59
N THR A 116 -11.76 -0.99 2.72
CA THR A 116 -12.03 0.04 1.69
C THR A 116 -10.90 1.05 1.58
N TRP A 117 -10.31 1.48 2.70
CA TRP A 117 -9.18 2.40 2.66
C TRP A 117 -7.97 1.81 1.95
N ALA A 118 -7.61 0.57 2.26
CA ALA A 118 -6.54 -0.12 1.56
C ALA A 118 -6.87 -0.27 0.07
N ASN A 119 -8.02 -0.86 -0.26
CA ASN A 119 -8.45 -1.08 -1.65
C ASN A 119 -8.38 0.17 -2.54
N GLU A 120 -8.70 1.35 -2.01
CA GLU A 120 -8.62 2.59 -2.79
C GLU A 120 -7.17 3.09 -2.91
N ALA A 121 -6.33 2.90 -1.88
CA ALA A 121 -4.93 3.28 -1.92
C ALA A 121 -4.13 2.43 -2.92
N GLU A 122 -4.42 1.11 -3.04
CA GLU A 122 -3.71 0.20 -3.96
C GLU A 122 -3.94 0.55 -5.43
N LYS A 123 -5.06 1.16 -5.78
CA LYS A 123 -5.29 1.69 -7.13
C LYS A 123 -4.29 2.80 -7.47
N GLU A 124 -4.04 3.71 -6.53
CA GLU A 124 -3.09 4.81 -6.70
C GLU A 124 -1.65 4.26 -6.77
N HIS A 125 -1.29 3.31 -5.90
CA HIS A 125 0.02 2.67 -5.94
C HIS A 125 0.28 1.99 -7.28
N ALA A 126 -0.67 1.20 -7.80
CA ALA A 126 -0.55 0.55 -9.11
C ALA A 126 -0.35 1.55 -10.26
N ASP A 127 -1.06 2.68 -10.24
CA ASP A 127 -0.92 3.75 -11.24
C ASP A 127 0.46 4.42 -11.16
N LEU A 128 0.92 4.77 -9.96
CA LEU A 128 2.24 5.37 -9.74
C LEU A 128 3.37 4.43 -10.18
N TYR A 129 3.31 3.14 -9.85
CA TYR A 129 4.29 2.15 -10.29
C TYR A 129 4.26 1.94 -11.80
N SER A 130 3.08 1.93 -12.41
CA SER A 130 2.93 1.79 -13.87
C SER A 130 3.55 2.96 -14.63
N LYS A 131 3.37 4.18 -14.15
CA LYS A 131 4.02 5.38 -14.70
C LYS A 131 5.54 5.31 -14.58
N ALA A 132 6.07 4.89 -13.43
CA ALA A 132 7.49 4.74 -13.21
C ALA A 132 8.09 3.66 -14.13
N LEU A 133 7.43 2.52 -14.27
CA LEU A 133 7.87 1.42 -15.14
C LEU A 133 7.90 1.84 -16.59
N ALA A 134 6.85 2.51 -17.08
CA ALA A 134 6.76 2.93 -18.48
C ALA A 134 7.91 3.87 -18.86
N GLN A 135 8.25 4.86 -18.02
CA GLN A 135 9.37 5.78 -18.27
C GLN A 135 10.72 5.04 -18.23
N LEU A 136 10.90 4.13 -17.28
CA LEU A 136 12.12 3.37 -17.13
C LEU A 136 12.36 2.43 -18.32
N GLU A 137 11.34 1.73 -18.80
CA GLU A 137 11.42 0.85 -19.97
C GLU A 137 11.64 1.62 -21.28
N ALA A 138 11.11 2.85 -21.39
CA ALA A 138 11.36 3.72 -22.53
C ALA A 138 12.80 4.27 -22.56
N GLY A 139 13.57 4.11 -21.49
CA GLY A 139 14.91 4.70 -21.36
C GLY A 139 14.89 6.23 -21.27
N GLU A 140 13.77 6.80 -20.86
CA GLU A 140 13.57 8.23 -20.71
C GLU A 140 14.15 8.73 -19.38
N LYS A 141 14.41 10.04 -19.32
CA LYS A 141 14.67 10.67 -18.03
C LYS A 141 13.43 10.57 -17.17
N LEU A 142 13.56 10.01 -15.97
CA LEU A 142 12.44 9.87 -15.04
C LEU A 142 11.90 11.25 -14.65
N ASP A 143 10.63 11.48 -14.96
CA ASP A 143 9.82 12.63 -14.54
C ASP A 143 8.82 12.14 -13.48
N LEU A 144 9.35 11.81 -12.32
CA LEU A 144 8.60 11.35 -11.16
C LEU A 144 8.72 12.36 -10.03
N PRO A 145 7.73 12.43 -9.11
CA PRO A 145 7.79 13.30 -7.94
C PRO A 145 9.05 13.07 -7.10
N ALA A 146 9.62 14.16 -6.62
CA ALA A 146 10.76 14.09 -5.70
C ALA A 146 10.34 13.74 -4.27
N LYS A 147 9.05 13.92 -3.96
CA LYS A 147 8.45 13.64 -2.66
C LYS A 147 7.08 13.00 -2.83
N TYR A 148 6.71 12.22 -1.84
CA TYR A 148 5.36 11.68 -1.65
C TYR A 148 4.84 12.00 -0.27
N TYR A 149 3.52 12.07 -0.14
CA TYR A 149 2.84 12.34 1.13
C TYR A 149 1.88 11.21 1.43
N VAL A 150 2.04 10.57 2.59
CA VAL A 150 1.20 9.44 3.00
C VAL A 150 0.27 9.88 4.13
N CYS A 151 -1.02 9.63 3.97
CA CYS A 151 -2.00 9.87 5.03
C CYS A 151 -1.76 8.92 6.20
N PRO A 152 -1.45 9.42 7.42
CA PRO A 152 -1.11 8.55 8.55
C PRO A 152 -2.30 7.76 9.11
N LEU A 153 -3.53 8.08 8.66
CA LEU A 153 -4.74 7.40 9.12
C LEU A 153 -5.14 6.25 8.20
N CYS A 154 -5.20 6.46 6.89
CA CYS A 154 -5.71 5.46 5.95
C CYS A 154 -4.65 4.88 4.99
N GLY A 155 -3.46 5.46 4.88
CA GLY A 155 -2.41 5.00 3.97
C GLY A 155 -2.46 5.63 2.57
N ASP A 156 -3.49 6.40 2.24
CA ASP A 156 -3.63 7.07 0.95
C ASP A 156 -2.36 7.88 0.60
N THR A 157 -1.85 7.75 -0.62
CA THR A 157 -0.55 8.25 -1.04
C THR A 157 -0.69 9.29 -2.14
N PHE A 158 -0.05 10.44 -1.97
CA PHE A 158 -0.13 11.58 -2.89
C PHE A 158 1.26 11.94 -3.41
N ALA A 159 1.36 12.17 -4.71
CA ALA A 159 2.53 12.77 -5.33
C ALA A 159 2.67 14.25 -4.94
N GLU A 160 3.90 14.77 -4.87
CA GLU A 160 4.17 16.19 -4.59
C GLU A 160 3.35 17.10 -5.52
N GLY A 161 2.64 18.05 -4.93
CA GLY A 161 1.78 19.00 -5.65
C GLY A 161 0.36 18.51 -5.95
N THR A 162 0.03 17.24 -5.65
CA THR A 162 -1.34 16.70 -5.84
C THR A 162 -2.06 16.48 -4.52
N GLU A 163 -1.37 16.61 -3.39
CA GLU A 163 -1.89 16.33 -2.06
C GLU A 163 -3.03 17.31 -1.67
N PRO A 164 -4.24 16.80 -1.40
CA PRO A 164 -5.41 17.63 -1.07
C PRO A 164 -5.34 18.16 0.37
N GLU A 165 -6.01 19.26 0.66
CA GLU A 165 -6.10 19.84 2.02
C GLU A 165 -6.71 18.88 3.05
N ARG A 166 -7.53 17.93 2.58
CA ARG A 166 -8.07 16.81 3.34
C ARG A 166 -8.07 15.55 2.50
N CYS A 167 -7.63 14.46 3.11
CA CYS A 167 -7.65 13.14 2.46
C CYS A 167 -9.08 12.79 1.99
N PRO A 168 -9.27 12.43 0.72
CA PRO A 168 -10.58 12.11 0.17
C PRO A 168 -11.18 10.85 0.78
N LEU A 169 -10.35 9.90 1.24
CA LEU A 169 -10.81 8.64 1.82
C LEU A 169 -11.22 8.78 3.29
N CYS A 170 -10.47 9.50 4.11
CA CYS A 170 -10.68 9.51 5.55
C CYS A 170 -10.88 10.90 6.17
N ASN A 171 -10.83 11.96 5.35
CA ASN A 171 -10.97 13.36 5.77
C ASN A 171 -9.86 13.86 6.72
N PHE A 172 -8.71 13.19 6.77
CA PHE A 172 -7.57 13.60 7.59
C PHE A 172 -6.91 14.87 7.03
N PRO A 173 -6.43 15.81 7.87
CA PRO A 173 -5.88 17.09 7.39
C PRO A 173 -4.46 16.92 6.81
N LYS A 174 -4.18 17.56 5.66
CA LYS A 174 -2.90 17.60 4.95
C LYS A 174 -1.71 17.96 5.84
N ALA A 175 -1.88 18.91 6.76
CA ALA A 175 -0.80 19.37 7.65
C ALA A 175 -0.15 18.27 8.52
N LYS A 176 -0.75 17.07 8.51
CA LYS A 176 -0.27 15.91 9.27
C LYS A 176 0.12 14.73 8.39
N TYR A 177 0.16 14.90 7.07
CA TYR A 177 0.65 13.85 6.17
C TYR A 177 2.14 13.60 6.44
N ILE A 178 2.55 12.37 6.19
CA ILE A 178 3.94 11.94 6.35
C ILE A 178 4.65 12.23 5.03
N GLU A 179 5.63 13.10 5.04
CA GLU A 179 6.51 13.34 3.88
C GLU A 179 7.58 12.24 3.79
N ILE A 180 7.79 11.73 2.58
CA ILE A 180 8.78 10.71 2.20
C ILE A 180 9.76 11.28 1.16
#